data_f8060b617fec0d757f4225a7c736f0ab
#
_entry.id   f8060b617fec0d757f4225a7c736f0ab
#
_cell.length_a   1.000
_cell.length_b   1.000
_cell.length_c   1.000
_cell.angle_alpha   90.00
_cell.angle_beta   90.00
_cell.angle_gamma   90.00
#
_symmetry.space_group_name_H-M   'P 1'
#
loop_
_entity.id
_entity.type
_entity.pdbx_description
1 polymer ?
#
loop_
_entity_poly.entity_id
_entity_poly.type
_entity_poly.pdbx_seq_one_letter_code
_entity_poly.pdbx_strand_id
1 'polypeptide(L)'
;MPPLEREAMRLRSLIDDADAIIVGIGSGMSSAAGFNHYNHAGMTCAGMADWQKAFGFKSLFDGFYHLYPSLEQQWAYYARYIDFMLREPASQPYLDLRSLIGHKDYFILSTNVDTQVEKTFPAERTCNYQGSFAHLQCKQPCCDEIFDASPYVERMLAGMAGFEIRSENVPRSSIARGRNCVLLFTAM
;
A
#
# COMPACT_ATOMS: atom_id res chain seq x y z
N MET A 1 20.34 -10.86 -32.30
CA MET A 1 19.28 -10.49 -31.35
C MET A 1 19.92 -10.21 -30.00
N PRO A 2 19.66 -9.06 -29.37
CA PRO A 2 20.15 -8.74 -28.03
C PRO A 2 19.74 -9.81 -27.00
N PRO A 3 20.52 -10.05 -25.95
CA PRO A 3 20.21 -11.06 -24.94
C PRO A 3 18.81 -10.87 -24.29
N LEU A 4 18.42 -9.62 -23.99
CA LEU A 4 17.14 -9.28 -23.40
C LEU A 4 15.94 -9.67 -24.29
N GLU A 5 16.02 -9.40 -25.58
CA GLU A 5 14.96 -9.76 -26.52
C GLU A 5 14.77 -11.28 -26.60
N ARG A 6 15.85 -12.03 -26.59
CA ARG A 6 15.79 -13.51 -26.60
C ARG A 6 15.11 -14.05 -25.34
N GLU A 7 15.44 -13.52 -24.16
CA GLU A 7 14.83 -13.93 -22.91
C GLU A 7 13.35 -13.51 -22.83
N ALA A 8 13.00 -12.33 -23.35
CA ALA A 8 11.60 -11.89 -23.44
C ALA A 8 10.77 -12.81 -24.38
N MET A 9 11.32 -13.20 -25.52
CA MET A 9 10.65 -14.16 -26.42
C MET A 9 10.47 -15.53 -25.76
N ARG A 10 11.49 -16.01 -25.04
CA ARG A 10 11.42 -17.25 -24.28
C ARG A 10 10.33 -17.19 -23.20
N LEU A 11 10.29 -16.10 -22.43
CA LEU A 11 9.24 -15.90 -21.44
C LEU A 11 7.85 -15.91 -22.09
N ARG A 12 7.71 -15.22 -23.21
CA ARG A 12 6.45 -15.20 -23.96
C ARG A 12 6.01 -16.59 -24.38
N SER A 13 6.92 -17.40 -24.96
CA SER A 13 6.61 -18.79 -25.33
C SER A 13 6.18 -19.62 -24.11
N LEU A 14 6.88 -19.48 -22.96
CA LEU A 14 6.51 -20.20 -21.74
C LEU A 14 5.11 -19.82 -21.24
N ILE A 15 4.74 -18.52 -21.32
CA ILE A 15 3.40 -18.04 -20.98
C ILE A 15 2.37 -18.63 -21.94
N ASP A 16 2.63 -18.60 -23.24
CA ASP A 16 1.71 -19.07 -24.26
C ASP A 16 1.49 -20.61 -24.17
N ASP A 17 2.51 -21.36 -23.78
CA ASP A 17 2.47 -22.83 -23.62
C ASP A 17 1.86 -23.29 -22.27
N ALA A 18 1.78 -22.41 -21.28
CA ALA A 18 1.27 -22.77 -19.96
C ALA A 18 -0.25 -22.93 -19.95
N ASP A 19 -0.76 -23.94 -19.24
CA ASP A 19 -2.20 -24.11 -18.98
C ASP A 19 -2.71 -23.10 -17.96
N ALA A 20 -1.90 -22.81 -16.93
CA ALA A 20 -2.19 -21.85 -15.88
C ALA A 20 -0.91 -21.15 -15.38
N ILE A 21 -1.05 -19.95 -14.80
CA ILE A 21 0.06 -19.13 -14.35
C ILE A 21 -0.16 -18.72 -12.89
N ILE A 22 0.84 -18.94 -12.03
CA ILE A 22 0.89 -18.38 -10.68
C ILE A 22 1.95 -17.28 -10.65
N VAL A 23 1.57 -16.10 -10.18
CA VAL A 23 2.47 -14.95 -10.06
C VAL A 23 2.66 -14.57 -8.60
N GLY A 24 3.91 -14.63 -8.14
CA GLY A 24 4.31 -14.08 -6.84
C GLY A 24 4.73 -12.60 -6.96
N ILE A 25 4.08 -11.71 -6.22
CA ILE A 25 4.37 -10.27 -6.21
C ILE A 25 4.89 -9.86 -4.83
N GLY A 26 6.00 -9.12 -4.83
CA GLY A 26 6.60 -8.52 -3.65
C GLY A 26 6.99 -7.05 -3.87
N SER A 27 7.69 -6.46 -2.90
CA SER A 27 8.04 -5.03 -2.87
C SER A 27 8.81 -4.51 -4.09
N GLY A 28 9.48 -5.39 -4.85
CA GLY A 28 10.11 -5.04 -6.12
C GLY A 28 9.12 -4.52 -7.15
N MET A 29 7.89 -5.04 -7.17
CA MET A 29 6.83 -4.58 -8.06
C MET A 29 6.34 -3.17 -7.65
N SER A 30 6.18 -2.91 -6.35
CA SER A 30 5.87 -1.57 -5.83
C SER A 30 6.98 -0.57 -6.19
N SER A 31 8.24 -0.97 -6.06
CA SER A 31 9.38 -0.13 -6.43
C SER A 31 9.42 0.17 -7.92
N ALA A 32 9.15 -0.81 -8.78
CA ALA A 32 9.04 -0.62 -10.23
C ALA A 32 7.87 0.32 -10.60
N ALA A 33 6.82 0.32 -9.79
CA ALA A 33 5.67 1.21 -9.91
C ALA A 33 5.93 2.64 -9.39
N GLY A 34 7.12 2.91 -8.82
CA GLY A 34 7.48 4.20 -8.25
C GLY A 34 7.16 4.34 -6.75
N PHE A 35 6.52 3.35 -6.14
CA PHE A 35 6.21 3.35 -4.69
C PHE A 35 7.46 2.93 -3.89
N ASN A 36 8.38 3.85 -3.73
CA ASN A 36 9.65 3.59 -3.05
C ASN A 36 9.51 3.78 -1.54
N HIS A 37 8.93 2.79 -0.85
CA HIS A 37 8.69 2.84 0.60
C HIS A 37 9.98 2.91 1.44
N TYR A 38 11.12 2.54 0.86
CA TYR A 38 12.39 2.32 1.55
C TYR A 38 13.39 3.49 1.44
N ASN A 39 13.04 4.57 0.75
CA ASN A 39 13.97 5.68 0.52
C ASN A 39 13.28 7.05 0.42
N HIS A 40 14.11 8.11 0.29
CA HIS A 40 13.65 9.49 0.19
C HIS A 40 12.68 9.76 -0.98
N ALA A 41 12.85 9.08 -2.10
CA ALA A 41 11.98 9.28 -3.25
C ALA A 41 10.51 8.93 -2.92
N GLY A 42 10.30 7.89 -2.12
CA GLY A 42 8.97 7.54 -1.62
C GLY A 42 8.34 8.62 -0.73
N MET A 43 9.11 9.23 0.15
CA MET A 43 8.64 10.34 0.99
C MET A 43 8.16 11.53 0.14
N THR A 44 8.91 11.88 -0.90
CA THR A 44 8.57 12.97 -1.81
C THR A 44 7.32 12.63 -2.63
N CYS A 45 7.28 11.43 -3.20
CA CYS A 45 6.16 10.93 -3.99
C CYS A 45 4.86 10.92 -3.18
N ALA A 46 4.91 10.46 -1.93
CA ALA A 46 3.76 10.44 -1.03
C ALA A 46 3.39 11.81 -0.44
N GLY A 47 4.05 12.90 -0.85
CA GLY A 47 3.78 14.23 -0.29
C GLY A 47 4.10 14.35 1.21
N MET A 48 5.08 13.58 1.72
CA MET A 48 5.45 13.50 3.14
C MET A 48 6.71 14.32 3.47
N ALA A 49 7.06 15.31 2.64
CA ALA A 49 8.27 16.13 2.82
C ALA A 49 8.28 16.94 4.13
N ASP A 50 7.13 17.33 4.64
CA ASP A 50 6.98 18.00 5.93
C ASP A 50 7.31 17.06 7.11
N TRP A 51 6.89 15.80 7.07
CA TRP A 51 7.28 14.77 8.03
C TRP A 51 8.77 14.47 7.96
N GLN A 52 9.31 14.37 6.74
CA GLN A 52 10.74 14.20 6.53
C GLN A 52 11.53 15.34 7.17
N LYS A 53 11.12 16.59 6.94
CA LYS A 53 11.77 17.77 7.52
C LYS A 53 11.65 17.79 9.05
N ALA A 54 10.48 17.46 9.61
CA ALA A 54 10.21 17.54 11.04
C ALA A 54 10.94 16.44 11.84
N PHE A 55 11.04 15.23 11.32
CA PHE A 55 11.53 14.05 12.03
C PHE A 55 12.84 13.48 11.49
N GLY A 56 13.31 13.95 10.33
CA GLY A 56 14.49 13.40 9.68
C GLY A 56 14.28 12.01 9.06
N PHE A 57 13.04 11.61 8.80
CA PHE A 57 12.73 10.32 8.19
C PHE A 57 13.37 10.20 6.80
N LYS A 58 13.97 9.05 6.53
CA LYS A 58 14.62 8.74 5.25
C LYS A 58 13.75 7.91 4.34
N SER A 59 12.68 7.32 4.88
CA SER A 59 11.76 6.45 4.18
C SER A 59 10.35 6.55 4.76
N LEU A 60 9.36 6.07 4.02
CA LEU A 60 7.99 5.96 4.52
C LEU A 60 7.90 5.00 5.72
N PHE A 61 8.72 3.97 5.76
CA PHE A 61 8.77 3.04 6.87
C PHE A 61 9.36 3.63 8.15
N ASP A 62 10.28 4.61 8.06
CA ASP A 62 10.78 5.28 9.28
C ASP A 62 9.63 5.91 10.06
N GLY A 63 8.73 6.59 9.38
CA GLY A 63 7.53 7.18 10.01
C GLY A 63 6.48 6.13 10.39
N PHE A 64 6.37 5.04 9.62
CA PHE A 64 5.42 3.97 9.92
C PHE A 64 5.78 3.23 11.22
N TYR A 65 7.06 2.97 11.45
CA TYR A 65 7.56 2.29 12.65
C TYR A 65 8.02 3.25 13.76
N HIS A 66 7.89 4.56 13.56
CA HIS A 66 8.24 5.54 14.59
C HIS A 66 7.36 5.39 15.83
N LEU A 67 7.97 5.49 17.01
CA LEU A 67 7.26 5.47 18.29
C LEU A 67 6.69 6.87 18.60
N TYR A 68 5.48 7.10 18.20
CA TYR A 68 4.77 8.36 18.49
C TYR A 68 4.33 8.41 19.94
N PRO A 69 4.30 9.60 20.57
CA PRO A 69 3.82 9.78 21.95
C PRO A 69 2.38 9.36 22.19
N SER A 70 1.54 9.34 21.14
CA SER A 70 0.15 8.91 21.22
C SER A 70 -0.33 8.25 19.94
N LEU A 71 -1.40 7.46 20.05
CA LEU A 71 -2.05 6.83 18.90
C LEU A 71 -2.61 7.86 17.91
N GLU A 72 -3.12 8.98 18.40
CA GLU A 72 -3.64 10.05 17.55
C GLU A 72 -2.55 10.64 16.65
N GLN A 73 -1.33 10.76 17.15
CA GLN A 73 -0.19 11.23 16.37
C GLN A 73 0.29 10.17 15.37
N GLN A 74 0.31 8.89 15.77
CA GLN A 74 0.60 7.79 14.87
C GLN A 74 -0.41 7.71 13.72
N TRP A 75 -1.70 7.84 14.03
CA TRP A 75 -2.76 7.85 13.03
C TRP A 75 -2.70 9.08 12.12
N ALA A 76 -2.18 10.21 12.59
CA ALA A 76 -1.94 11.37 11.75
C ALA A 76 -0.94 11.07 10.60
N TYR A 77 0.14 10.33 10.92
CA TYR A 77 1.07 9.84 9.91
C TYR A 77 0.41 8.81 8.99
N TYR A 78 -0.23 7.80 9.58
CA TYR A 78 -0.87 6.72 8.84
C TYR A 78 -1.93 7.22 7.87
N ALA A 79 -2.77 8.16 8.29
CA ALA A 79 -3.82 8.70 7.42
C ALA A 79 -3.24 9.27 6.12
N ARG A 80 -2.15 10.04 6.18
CA ARG A 80 -1.51 10.60 4.97
C ARG A 80 -0.83 9.54 4.13
N TYR A 81 -0.14 8.60 4.76
CA TYR A 81 0.55 7.53 4.05
C TYR A 81 -0.45 6.63 3.30
N ILE A 82 -1.55 6.28 3.95
CA ILE A 82 -2.56 5.40 3.36
C ILE A 82 -3.40 6.13 2.32
N ASP A 83 -3.74 7.40 2.56
CA ASP A 83 -4.40 8.22 1.55
C ASP A 83 -3.61 8.26 0.23
N PHE A 84 -2.30 8.38 0.31
CA PHE A 84 -1.43 8.26 -0.85
C PHE A 84 -1.65 6.91 -1.56
N MET A 85 -1.59 5.78 -0.84
CA MET A 85 -1.81 4.46 -1.42
C MET A 85 -3.22 4.31 -2.04
N LEU A 86 -4.25 4.84 -1.37
CA LEU A 86 -5.63 4.75 -1.82
C LEU A 86 -5.89 5.58 -3.09
N ARG A 87 -5.27 6.75 -3.21
CA ARG A 87 -5.52 7.67 -4.35
C ARG A 87 -4.72 7.34 -5.59
N GLU A 88 -3.53 6.75 -5.45
CA GLU A 88 -2.72 6.43 -6.60
C GLU A 88 -3.45 5.44 -7.53
N PRO A 89 -3.53 5.71 -8.83
CA PRO A 89 -4.16 4.82 -9.78
C PRO A 89 -3.39 3.50 -9.93
N ALA A 90 -3.99 2.54 -10.63
CA ALA A 90 -3.27 1.33 -11.04
C ALA A 90 -2.03 1.70 -11.87
N SER A 91 -0.86 1.26 -11.41
CA SER A 91 0.43 1.63 -12.00
C SER A 91 0.80 0.77 -13.20
N GLN A 92 1.62 1.33 -14.08
CA GLN A 92 1.95 0.71 -15.36
C GLN A 92 2.53 -0.72 -15.23
N PRO A 93 3.45 -1.04 -14.32
CA PRO A 93 3.96 -2.41 -14.19
C PRO A 93 2.87 -3.45 -13.88
N TYR A 94 1.85 -3.08 -13.09
CA TYR A 94 0.72 -3.97 -12.80
C TYR A 94 -0.21 -4.11 -14.00
N LEU A 95 -0.45 -3.03 -14.73
CA LEU A 95 -1.23 -3.05 -15.97
C LEU A 95 -0.54 -3.87 -17.07
N ASP A 96 0.79 -3.74 -17.19
CA ASP A 96 1.58 -4.53 -18.13
C ASP A 96 1.52 -6.03 -17.81
N LEU A 97 1.65 -6.38 -16.52
CA LEU A 97 1.49 -7.75 -16.06
C LEU A 97 0.10 -8.30 -16.41
N ARG A 98 -0.95 -7.52 -16.11
CA ARG A 98 -2.32 -7.91 -16.46
C ARG A 98 -2.49 -8.12 -17.97
N SER A 99 -1.92 -7.23 -18.78
CA SER A 99 -1.95 -7.36 -20.24
C SER A 99 -1.23 -8.62 -20.73
N LEU A 100 -0.11 -8.95 -20.07
CA LEU A 100 0.71 -10.10 -20.44
C LEU A 100 0.03 -11.45 -20.17
N ILE A 101 -0.67 -11.58 -19.02
CA ILE A 101 -1.21 -12.87 -18.55
C ILE A 101 -2.74 -12.95 -18.59
N GLY A 102 -3.44 -11.85 -18.81
CA GLY A 102 -4.90 -11.75 -18.64
C GLY A 102 -5.73 -12.63 -19.56
N HIS A 103 -5.13 -13.17 -20.64
CA HIS A 103 -5.76 -14.10 -21.56
C HIS A 103 -5.63 -15.60 -21.13
N LYS A 104 -4.90 -15.85 -20.05
CA LYS A 104 -4.65 -17.19 -19.48
C LYS A 104 -5.45 -17.41 -18.22
N ASP A 105 -5.52 -18.62 -17.74
CA ASP A 105 -5.89 -18.91 -16.37
C ASP A 105 -4.72 -18.54 -15.47
N TYR A 106 -4.97 -17.66 -14.46
CA TYR A 106 -3.91 -17.18 -13.58
C TYR A 106 -4.39 -16.96 -12.15
N PHE A 107 -3.42 -16.94 -11.22
CA PHE A 107 -3.65 -16.52 -9.83
C PHE A 107 -2.47 -15.68 -9.33
N ILE A 108 -2.77 -14.60 -8.60
CA ILE A 108 -1.80 -13.68 -8.04
C ILE A 108 -1.66 -13.91 -6.53
N LEU A 109 -0.45 -14.16 -6.08
CA LEU A 109 -0.08 -14.18 -4.65
C LEU A 109 0.75 -12.93 -4.36
N SER A 110 0.27 -12.06 -3.50
CA SER A 110 0.96 -10.81 -3.19
C SER A 110 1.28 -10.68 -1.69
N THR A 111 2.48 -10.19 -1.41
CA THR A 111 2.87 -9.70 -0.08
C THR A 111 2.84 -8.17 0.00
N ASN A 112 2.48 -7.48 -1.07
CA ASN A 112 2.33 -6.03 -1.08
C ASN A 112 1.00 -5.62 -0.47
N VAL A 113 1.00 -4.49 0.23
CA VAL A 113 -0.16 -3.91 0.90
C VAL A 113 -0.61 -2.58 0.27
N ASP A 114 0.02 -2.21 -0.84
CA ASP A 114 -0.05 -0.92 -1.54
C ASP A 114 -1.32 -0.73 -2.38
N THR A 115 -2.30 -1.60 -2.26
CA THR A 115 -3.58 -1.59 -2.99
C THR A 115 -3.48 -1.80 -4.51
N GLN A 116 -2.29 -1.94 -5.07
CA GLN A 116 -2.10 -2.00 -6.53
C GLN A 116 -2.63 -3.29 -7.15
N VAL A 117 -2.51 -4.42 -6.45
CA VAL A 117 -3.09 -5.71 -6.90
C VAL A 117 -4.60 -5.60 -6.99
N GLU A 118 -5.25 -5.06 -5.97
CA GLU A 118 -6.71 -4.90 -5.89
C GLU A 118 -7.27 -3.97 -6.98
N LYS A 119 -6.51 -2.93 -7.34
CA LYS A 119 -6.87 -2.00 -8.41
C LYS A 119 -6.72 -2.59 -9.82
N THR A 120 -5.93 -3.67 -9.94
CA THR A 120 -5.54 -4.19 -11.26
C THR A 120 -6.21 -5.52 -11.58
N PHE A 121 -6.35 -6.40 -10.59
CA PHE A 121 -6.80 -7.77 -10.80
C PHE A 121 -8.12 -8.05 -10.07
N PRO A 122 -8.98 -8.92 -10.60
CA PRO A 122 -10.22 -9.32 -9.94
C PRO A 122 -9.94 -10.09 -8.65
N ALA A 123 -10.75 -9.84 -7.62
CA ALA A 123 -10.55 -10.36 -6.27
C ALA A 123 -10.49 -11.91 -6.21
N GLU A 124 -11.29 -12.58 -7.04
CA GLU A 124 -11.34 -14.03 -7.10
C GLU A 124 -10.08 -14.69 -7.68
N ARG A 125 -9.17 -13.88 -8.25
CA ARG A 125 -7.89 -14.32 -8.81
C ARG A 125 -6.68 -13.79 -8.03
N THR A 126 -6.91 -13.31 -6.81
CA THR A 126 -5.85 -12.70 -6.00
C THR A 126 -5.88 -13.17 -4.55
N CYS A 127 -4.71 -13.22 -3.94
CA CYS A 127 -4.55 -13.36 -2.49
C CYS A 127 -3.50 -12.36 -2.01
N ASN A 128 -3.93 -11.37 -1.23
CA ASN A 128 -3.07 -10.44 -0.54
C ASN A 128 -2.70 -11.03 0.82
N TYR A 129 -1.60 -11.78 0.87
CA TYR A 129 -1.22 -12.59 2.02
C TYR A 129 -0.96 -11.77 3.30
N GLN A 130 -0.51 -10.54 3.16
CA GLN A 130 -0.27 -9.62 4.29
C GLN A 130 -1.42 -8.63 4.52
N GLY A 131 -2.54 -8.80 3.82
CA GLY A 131 -3.65 -7.86 3.86
C GLY A 131 -3.45 -6.66 2.94
N SER A 132 -4.12 -5.55 3.23
CA SER A 132 -4.12 -4.35 2.40
C SER A 132 -4.36 -3.10 3.22
N PHE A 133 -3.77 -1.97 2.83
CA PHE A 133 -4.09 -0.67 3.40
C PHE A 133 -5.49 -0.15 3.05
N ALA A 134 -6.17 -0.79 2.12
CA ALA A 134 -7.58 -0.48 1.86
C ALA A 134 -8.53 -0.94 2.98
N HIS A 135 -8.04 -1.79 3.89
CA HIS A 135 -8.89 -2.44 4.88
C HIS A 135 -8.39 -2.27 6.32
N LEU A 136 -9.34 -2.16 7.23
CA LEU A 136 -9.12 -2.11 8.69
C LEU A 136 -9.78 -3.31 9.36
N GLN A 137 -9.18 -3.79 10.43
CA GLN A 137 -9.73 -4.83 11.29
C GLN A 137 -9.58 -4.46 12.76
N CYS A 138 -10.28 -5.16 13.65
CA CYS A 138 -10.12 -4.95 15.08
C CYS A 138 -8.70 -5.27 15.56
N LYS A 139 -8.09 -4.38 16.31
CA LYS A 139 -6.79 -4.58 16.97
C LYS A 139 -6.78 -5.82 17.86
N GLN A 140 -7.89 -6.07 18.56
CA GLN A 140 -8.15 -7.29 19.29
C GLN A 140 -9.25 -8.03 18.54
N PRO A 141 -9.11 -9.33 18.26
CA PRO A 141 -10.10 -10.09 17.49
C PRO A 141 -11.42 -10.17 18.25
N CYS A 142 -12.26 -9.14 18.14
CA CYS A 142 -13.58 -9.08 18.76
C CYS A 142 -14.71 -9.39 17.76
N CYS A 143 -14.40 -9.38 16.47
CA CYS A 143 -15.29 -9.74 15.37
C CYS A 143 -14.45 -10.05 14.12
N ASP A 144 -15.06 -10.70 13.14
CA ASP A 144 -14.46 -11.03 11.83
C ASP A 144 -14.76 -9.94 10.78
N GLU A 145 -15.28 -8.79 11.21
CA GLU A 145 -15.65 -7.69 10.33
C GLU A 145 -14.41 -6.97 9.82
N ILE A 146 -14.36 -6.74 8.51
CA ILE A 146 -13.35 -5.95 7.81
C ILE A 146 -14.00 -4.66 7.35
N PHE A 147 -13.36 -3.53 7.64
CA PHE A 147 -13.86 -2.19 7.37
C PHE A 147 -13.08 -1.56 6.21
N ASP A 148 -13.78 -0.85 5.31
CA ASP A 148 -13.13 0.02 4.32
C ASP A 148 -12.37 1.14 5.03
N ALA A 149 -11.09 1.33 4.68
CA ALA A 149 -10.25 2.34 5.29
C ALA A 149 -10.59 3.77 4.84
N SER A 150 -11.12 3.95 3.62
CA SER A 150 -11.31 5.26 2.99
C SER A 150 -12.09 6.25 3.85
N PRO A 151 -13.30 5.95 4.39
CA PRO A 151 -14.07 6.91 5.16
C PRO A 151 -13.41 7.29 6.50
N TYR A 152 -12.56 6.43 7.04
CA TYR A 152 -11.79 6.75 8.25
C TYR A 152 -10.62 7.68 7.93
N VAL A 153 -9.89 7.38 6.86
CA VAL A 153 -8.76 8.20 6.40
C VAL A 153 -9.22 9.61 6.03
N GLU A 154 -10.30 9.75 5.28
CA GLU A 154 -10.89 11.07 4.94
C GLU A 154 -11.22 11.91 6.17
N ARG A 155 -11.85 11.32 7.18
CA ARG A 155 -12.16 12.03 8.44
C ARG A 155 -10.91 12.44 9.21
N MET A 156 -9.88 11.58 9.22
CA MET A 156 -8.59 11.88 9.87
C MET A 156 -7.92 13.07 9.19
N LEU A 157 -7.87 13.07 7.85
CA LEU A 157 -7.26 14.15 7.08
C LEU A 157 -8.01 15.46 7.24
N ALA A 158 -9.34 15.44 7.22
CA ALA A 158 -10.16 16.62 7.46
C ALA A 158 -9.88 17.26 8.84
N GLY A 159 -9.69 16.42 9.87
CA GLY A 159 -9.33 16.87 11.23
C GLY A 159 -7.92 17.46 11.35
N MET A 160 -7.06 17.21 10.37
CA MET A 160 -5.67 17.71 10.35
C MET A 160 -5.45 18.88 9.39
N ALA A 161 -6.49 19.34 8.71
CA ALA A 161 -6.38 20.40 7.71
C ALA A 161 -5.82 21.71 8.34
N GLY A 162 -4.79 22.27 7.71
CA GLY A 162 -4.16 23.51 8.17
C GLY A 162 -3.09 23.35 9.26
N PHE A 163 -2.82 22.14 9.76
CA PHE A 163 -1.72 21.91 10.70
C PHE A 163 -0.37 21.86 9.99
N GLU A 164 0.61 22.56 10.54
CA GLU A 164 2.02 22.43 10.16
C GLU A 164 2.66 21.30 10.96
N ILE A 165 3.34 20.38 10.28
CA ILE A 165 4.02 19.25 10.92
C ILE A 165 5.35 19.70 11.49
N ARG A 166 5.50 19.55 12.82
CA ARG A 166 6.75 19.79 13.58
C ARG A 166 6.96 18.65 14.55
N SER A 167 8.21 18.30 14.85
CA SER A 167 8.52 17.19 15.78
C SER A 167 7.94 17.39 17.17
N GLU A 168 7.88 18.64 17.63
CA GLU A 168 7.29 19.05 18.91
C GLU A 168 5.77 19.23 18.85
N ASN A 169 5.18 19.32 17.67
CA ASN A 169 3.75 19.59 17.48
C ASN A 169 3.18 18.79 16.32
N VAL A 170 3.03 17.50 16.52
CA VAL A 170 2.35 16.61 15.56
C VAL A 170 0.84 16.74 15.75
N PRO A 171 0.07 16.98 14.69
CA PRO A 171 -1.38 17.05 14.80
C PRO A 171 -1.95 15.72 15.31
N ARG A 172 -3.04 15.79 16.03
CA ARG A 172 -3.78 14.62 16.50
C ARG A 172 -4.94 14.36 15.56
N SER A 173 -4.95 13.21 14.93
CA SER A 173 -6.10 12.77 14.15
C SER A 173 -7.11 12.02 15.01
N SER A 174 -8.28 11.77 14.47
CA SER A 174 -9.17 10.76 15.04
C SER A 174 -8.51 9.37 14.91
N ILE A 175 -8.78 8.50 15.87
CA ILE A 175 -8.40 7.09 15.79
C ILE A 175 -9.52 6.34 15.08
N ALA A 176 -9.18 5.45 14.17
CA ALA A 176 -10.16 4.53 13.58
C ALA A 176 -10.73 3.62 14.69
N ARG A 177 -12.05 3.65 14.85
CA ARG A 177 -12.76 2.86 15.84
C ARG A 177 -13.92 2.12 15.20
N GLY A 178 -13.99 0.82 15.43
CA GLY A 178 -15.22 0.04 15.30
C GLY A 178 -16.14 0.33 16.48
N ARG A 179 -17.24 -0.43 16.62
CA ARG A 179 -18.25 -0.19 17.67
C ARG A 179 -17.68 -0.24 19.09
N ASN A 180 -16.75 -1.17 19.37
CA ASN A 180 -16.17 -1.39 20.70
C ASN A 180 -14.64 -1.55 20.70
N CYS A 181 -13.93 -1.25 19.61
CA CYS A 181 -12.51 -1.52 19.50
C CYS A 181 -11.79 -0.43 18.69
N VAL A 182 -10.48 -0.39 18.84
CA VAL A 182 -9.58 0.33 17.93
C VAL A 182 -9.37 -0.55 16.69
N LEU A 183 -9.43 0.03 15.52
CA LEU A 183 -9.14 -0.65 14.26
C LEU A 183 -7.65 -0.55 13.95
N LEU A 184 -7.12 -1.54 13.27
CA LEU A 184 -5.80 -1.57 12.67
C LEU A 184 -5.91 -1.95 11.20
N PHE A 185 -4.86 -1.65 10.43
CA PHE A 185 -4.75 -2.16 9.07
C PHE A 185 -4.55 -3.67 9.04
N THR A 186 -5.10 -4.31 8.03
CA THR A 186 -4.96 -5.77 7.85
C THR A 186 -3.55 -6.21 7.49
N ALA A 187 -2.63 -5.24 7.30
CA ALA A 187 -1.24 -5.47 6.91
C ALA A 187 -0.26 -5.61 8.09
N MET A 188 -0.74 -5.84 9.31
CA MET A 188 0.14 -6.00 10.48
C MET A 188 0.13 -7.42 11.01
#